data_af93759b6143617b26a282efe2d0a38c
#
_entry.id   af93759b6143617b26a282efe2d0a38c
#
_cell.length_a   1.000
_cell.length_b   1.000
_cell.length_c   1.000
_cell.angle_alpha   90.00
_cell.angle_beta   90.00
_cell.angle_gamma   90.00
#
_symmetry.space_group_name_H-M   'P 1'
#
loop_
_entity.id
_entity.type
_entity.pdbx_description
1 polymer ?
#
loop_
_entity_poly.entity_id
_entity_poly.type
_entity_poly.pdbx_seq_one_letter_code
_entity_poly.pdbx_strand_id
1 'polypeptide(L)'
;MPVVVGVGVVAITAILAKILLDRKSKKITLEDPNTKYPLKLIKKEIVSHDTRRFVFELPSPNHILGLPVGQHIYLSAKVDGSLVVRPYTPVTSDEDLGHMDLVVKVYFKNVHPKFPDGGKMSQHLENMKIGDTIDVRGPSGLLVYKGEGEFAIKPDKKSAAKSVKASKVSMIAGTKLIKRVKDLN
;
A
#
# COMPACT_ATOMS: atom_id res chain seq x y z
N MET A 1 32.64 -7.42 45.77
CA MET A 1 31.36 -7.02 45.14
C MET A 1 31.47 -6.28 43.77
N PRO A 2 32.47 -6.45 42.90
CA PRO A 2 32.46 -5.82 41.54
C PRO A 2 31.79 -6.68 40.43
N VAL A 3 31.58 -7.97 40.64
CA VAL A 3 31.09 -8.88 39.58
C VAL A 3 29.61 -8.67 39.26
N VAL A 4 28.79 -8.33 40.22
CA VAL A 4 27.32 -8.14 40.05
C VAL A 4 26.98 -6.90 39.19
N VAL A 5 27.79 -5.83 39.30
CA VAL A 5 27.57 -4.60 38.54
C VAL A 5 27.91 -4.80 37.04
N GLY A 6 28.93 -5.60 36.74
CA GLY A 6 29.33 -5.90 35.36
C GLY A 6 28.28 -6.67 34.56
N VAL A 7 27.60 -7.67 35.18
CA VAL A 7 26.56 -8.49 34.54
C VAL A 7 25.32 -7.64 34.24
N GLY A 8 24.93 -6.74 35.13
CA GLY A 8 23.80 -5.82 34.92
C GLY A 8 24.00 -4.88 33.73
N VAL A 9 25.19 -4.29 33.58
CA VAL A 9 25.54 -3.35 32.49
C VAL A 9 25.51 -4.08 31.13
N VAL A 10 26.09 -5.28 31.05
CA VAL A 10 26.10 -6.10 29.82
C VAL A 10 24.68 -6.50 29.40
N ALA A 11 23.83 -6.88 30.37
CA ALA A 11 22.44 -7.23 30.07
C ALA A 11 21.63 -6.00 29.57
N ILE A 12 21.81 -4.83 30.15
CA ILE A 12 21.14 -3.59 29.75
C ILE A 12 21.62 -3.15 28.34
N THR A 13 22.91 -3.23 28.05
CA THR A 13 23.44 -2.90 26.72
C THR A 13 22.97 -3.89 25.65
N ALA A 14 22.86 -5.18 25.96
CA ALA A 14 22.32 -6.19 25.05
C ALA A 14 20.84 -5.98 24.77
N ILE A 15 20.05 -5.61 25.78
CA ILE A 15 18.61 -5.30 25.63
C ILE A 15 18.43 -4.02 24.80
N LEU A 16 19.22 -2.96 25.07
CA LEU A 16 19.19 -1.72 24.30
C LEU A 16 19.62 -1.94 22.83
N ALA A 17 20.67 -2.74 22.60
CA ALA A 17 21.11 -3.11 21.26
C ALA A 17 20.03 -3.91 20.51
N LYS A 18 19.36 -4.85 21.17
CA LYS A 18 18.25 -5.61 20.60
C LYS A 18 17.06 -4.70 20.26
N ILE A 19 16.69 -3.78 21.14
CA ILE A 19 15.61 -2.80 20.88
C ILE A 19 15.99 -1.87 19.72
N LEU A 20 17.25 -1.45 19.60
CA LEU A 20 17.73 -0.62 18.50
C LEU A 20 17.79 -1.38 17.17
N LEU A 21 18.15 -2.67 17.21
CA LEU A 21 18.14 -3.55 16.03
C LEU A 21 16.70 -3.88 15.57
N ASP A 22 15.78 -4.16 16.49
CA ASP A 22 14.36 -4.36 16.18
C ASP A 22 13.70 -3.08 15.61
N ARG A 23 14.12 -1.89 16.05
CA ARG A 23 13.69 -0.63 15.46
C ARG A 23 14.18 -0.42 14.02
N LYS A 24 15.28 -1.07 13.64
CA LYS A 24 15.88 -0.97 12.29
C LYS A 24 15.32 -1.99 11.29
N SER A 25 14.68 -3.07 11.73
CA SER A 25 14.10 -4.06 10.83
C SER A 25 12.74 -3.56 10.30
N LYS A 26 12.67 -3.33 9.00
CA LYS A 26 11.41 -3.05 8.30
C LYS A 26 10.51 -4.27 8.41
N LYS A 27 9.31 -4.11 8.97
CA LYS A 27 8.29 -5.15 9.04
C LYS A 27 7.33 -5.01 7.86
N ILE A 28 6.96 -6.11 7.24
CA ILE A 28 6.03 -6.12 6.09
C ILE A 28 4.59 -6.22 6.60
N THR A 29 3.69 -5.42 6.05
CA THR A 29 2.26 -5.47 6.38
C THR A 29 1.54 -6.54 5.57
N LEU A 30 1.77 -6.59 4.25
CA LEU A 30 1.13 -7.56 3.34
C LEU A 30 1.93 -8.85 3.28
N GLU A 31 1.98 -9.62 4.37
CA GLU A 31 2.72 -10.87 4.45
C GLU A 31 2.05 -12.00 3.66
N ASP A 32 0.71 -12.07 3.71
CA ASP A 32 -0.08 -13.08 2.98
C ASP A 32 -1.07 -12.38 2.02
N PRO A 33 -1.00 -12.67 0.70
CA PRO A 33 -1.87 -12.05 -0.29
C PRO A 33 -3.36 -12.40 -0.15
N ASN A 34 -3.72 -13.42 0.64
CA ASN A 34 -5.10 -13.84 0.85
C ASN A 34 -5.71 -13.27 2.13
N THR A 35 -4.88 -12.79 3.05
CA THR A 35 -5.30 -12.21 4.31
C THR A 35 -5.78 -10.76 4.12
N LYS A 36 -6.80 -10.38 4.88
CA LYS A 36 -7.29 -9.00 4.94
C LYS A 36 -6.65 -8.29 6.13
N TYR A 37 -6.10 -7.12 5.85
CA TYR A 37 -5.48 -6.25 6.83
C TYR A 37 -6.36 -5.00 7.00
N PRO A 38 -7.01 -4.80 8.15
CA PRO A 38 -7.78 -3.59 8.41
C PRO A 38 -6.81 -2.43 8.65
N LEU A 39 -6.83 -1.44 7.78
CA LEU A 39 -6.00 -0.24 7.90
C LEU A 39 -6.88 0.96 8.25
N LYS A 40 -6.43 1.75 9.22
CA LYS A 40 -7.14 2.92 9.74
C LYS A 40 -6.84 4.17 8.92
N LEU A 41 -7.87 4.91 8.51
CA LEU A 41 -7.72 6.21 7.88
C LEU A 41 -7.26 7.24 8.93
N ILE A 42 -6.07 7.83 8.71
CA ILE A 42 -5.49 8.84 9.63
C ILE A 42 -5.48 10.24 9.04
N LYS A 43 -5.59 10.37 7.71
CA LYS A 43 -5.63 11.68 7.05
C LYS A 43 -6.38 11.60 5.73
N LYS A 44 -7.12 12.66 5.40
CA LYS A 44 -7.78 12.86 4.12
C LYS A 44 -7.51 14.28 3.64
N GLU A 45 -6.97 14.42 2.43
CA GLU A 45 -6.61 15.71 1.82
C GLU A 45 -7.37 15.89 0.50
N ILE A 46 -7.86 17.10 0.25
CA ILE A 46 -8.45 17.48 -1.02
C ILE A 46 -7.32 17.87 -1.98
N VAL A 47 -7.18 17.12 -3.07
CA VAL A 47 -6.18 17.38 -4.11
C VAL A 47 -6.78 18.22 -5.24
N SER A 48 -8.03 17.93 -5.61
CA SER A 48 -8.82 18.70 -6.58
C SER A 48 -10.32 18.57 -6.28
N HIS A 49 -11.17 19.18 -7.11
CA HIS A 49 -12.63 19.11 -6.96
C HIS A 49 -13.16 17.67 -6.82
N ASP A 50 -12.53 16.70 -7.47
CA ASP A 50 -12.95 15.30 -7.48
C ASP A 50 -11.85 14.30 -7.03
N THR A 51 -10.69 14.77 -6.59
CA THR A 51 -9.56 13.91 -6.22
C THR A 51 -9.18 14.12 -4.76
N ARG A 52 -8.96 13.01 -4.06
CA ARG A 52 -8.54 12.98 -2.65
C ARG A 52 -7.28 12.15 -2.48
N ARG A 53 -6.45 12.52 -1.51
CA ARG A 53 -5.39 11.70 -0.96
C ARG A 53 -5.86 11.14 0.37
N PHE A 54 -5.87 9.84 0.50
CA PHE A 54 -6.19 9.10 1.72
C PHE A 54 -4.91 8.51 2.28
N VAL A 55 -4.62 8.77 3.55
CA VAL A 55 -3.47 8.22 4.26
C VAL A 55 -3.97 7.20 5.28
N PHE A 56 -3.51 5.97 5.14
CA PHE A 56 -3.86 4.86 6.03
C PHE A 56 -2.66 4.50 6.89
N GLU A 57 -2.88 4.27 8.18
CA GLU A 57 -1.87 3.85 9.14
C GLU A 57 -1.53 2.37 8.93
N LEU A 58 -0.24 2.03 8.89
CA LEU A 58 0.25 0.66 8.95
C LEU A 58 0.36 0.21 10.42
N PRO A 59 0.48 -1.12 10.71
CA PRO A 59 0.43 -1.65 12.07
C PRO A 59 1.43 -1.05 13.06
N SER A 60 2.54 -0.49 12.60
CA SER A 60 3.47 0.32 13.41
C SER A 60 4.28 1.29 12.55
N PRO A 61 4.95 2.29 13.17
CA PRO A 61 5.81 3.24 12.46
C PRO A 61 6.97 2.60 11.67
N ASN A 62 7.33 1.35 11.97
CA ASN A 62 8.42 0.64 11.29
C ASN A 62 7.91 -0.32 10.20
N HIS A 63 6.60 -0.38 9.96
CA HIS A 63 6.05 -1.21 8.89
C HIS A 63 6.19 -0.51 7.55
N ILE A 64 6.47 -1.34 6.54
CA ILE A 64 6.28 -1.03 5.12
C ILE A 64 5.02 -1.73 4.62
N LEU A 65 4.48 -1.28 3.51
CA LEU A 65 3.33 -1.98 2.91
C LEU A 65 3.73 -3.37 2.38
N GLY A 66 4.91 -3.50 1.75
CA GLY A 66 5.38 -4.74 1.14
C GLY A 66 4.71 -4.99 -0.21
N LEU A 67 4.45 -3.93 -0.98
CA LEU A 67 3.84 -4.03 -2.30
C LEU A 67 4.90 -3.93 -3.40
N PRO A 68 5.22 -5.03 -4.10
CA PRO A 68 6.15 -5.01 -5.22
C PRO A 68 5.76 -4.02 -6.31
N VAL A 69 6.74 -3.36 -6.93
CA VAL A 69 6.51 -2.42 -8.03
C VAL A 69 5.84 -3.15 -9.20
N GLY A 70 4.73 -2.60 -9.71
CA GLY A 70 3.91 -3.20 -10.77
C GLY A 70 2.68 -3.96 -10.24
N GLN A 71 2.58 -4.19 -8.93
CA GLN A 71 1.42 -4.81 -8.30
C GLN A 71 0.47 -3.79 -7.69
N HIS A 72 -0.70 -4.28 -7.27
CA HIS A 72 -1.78 -3.51 -6.66
C HIS A 72 -2.37 -4.23 -5.44
N ILE A 73 -3.17 -3.51 -4.69
CA ILE A 73 -3.97 -4.04 -3.59
C ILE A 73 -5.45 -4.06 -3.96
N TYR A 74 -6.24 -4.84 -3.23
CA TYR A 74 -7.70 -4.75 -3.23
C TYR A 74 -8.18 -4.09 -1.95
N LEU A 75 -9.06 -3.11 -2.09
CA LEU A 75 -9.87 -2.60 -0.98
C LEU A 75 -11.21 -3.34 -0.95
N SER A 76 -11.66 -3.68 0.25
CA SER A 76 -12.95 -4.34 0.48
C SER A 76 -13.74 -3.56 1.54
N ALA A 77 -14.98 -3.25 1.23
CA ALA A 77 -15.91 -2.60 2.16
C ALA A 77 -17.34 -3.10 1.92
N LYS A 78 -18.17 -3.04 2.96
CA LYS A 78 -19.61 -3.26 2.84
C LYS A 78 -20.29 -1.92 2.52
N VAL A 79 -20.85 -1.80 1.32
CA VAL A 79 -21.54 -0.60 0.83
C VAL A 79 -22.96 -0.97 0.49
N ASP A 80 -23.95 -0.29 1.08
CA ASP A 80 -25.38 -0.58 0.89
C ASP A 80 -25.72 -2.09 1.07
N GLY A 81 -25.18 -2.70 2.12
CA GLY A 81 -25.37 -4.10 2.43
C GLY A 81 -24.59 -5.11 1.58
N SER A 82 -23.94 -4.68 0.51
CA SER A 82 -23.19 -5.53 -0.43
C SER A 82 -21.69 -5.41 -0.26
N LEU A 83 -20.95 -6.51 -0.39
CA LEU A 83 -19.49 -6.49 -0.42
C LEU A 83 -19.00 -5.88 -1.73
N VAL A 84 -18.26 -4.78 -1.64
CA VAL A 84 -17.62 -4.13 -2.78
C VAL A 84 -16.12 -4.34 -2.66
N VAL A 85 -15.50 -4.91 -3.70
CA VAL A 85 -14.04 -5.12 -3.80
C VAL A 85 -13.53 -4.41 -5.04
N ARG A 86 -12.49 -3.56 -4.89
CA ARG A 86 -11.90 -2.81 -6.02
C ARG A 86 -10.38 -2.75 -5.90
N PRO A 87 -9.66 -2.86 -7.05
CA PRO A 87 -8.21 -2.72 -7.09
C PRO A 87 -7.81 -1.25 -6.99
N TYR A 88 -6.73 -1.00 -6.23
CA TYR A 88 -6.07 0.29 -6.12
C TYR A 88 -4.55 0.12 -6.10
N THR A 89 -3.83 1.13 -6.58
CA THR A 89 -2.38 1.15 -6.49
C THR A 89 -1.97 2.31 -5.59
N PRO A 90 -1.35 2.03 -4.44
CA PRO A 90 -0.80 3.06 -3.57
C PRO A 90 0.26 3.91 -4.27
N VAL A 91 0.39 5.17 -3.85
CA VAL A 91 1.43 6.08 -4.34
C VAL A 91 2.66 6.13 -3.44
N THR A 92 2.59 5.52 -2.26
CA THR A 92 3.74 5.26 -1.37
C THR A 92 4.54 4.06 -1.87
N SER A 93 5.83 4.05 -1.55
CA SER A 93 6.78 2.95 -1.78
C SER A 93 7.15 2.27 -0.45
N ASP A 94 7.99 1.23 -0.50
CA ASP A 94 8.54 0.60 0.70
C ASP A 94 9.65 1.43 1.39
N GLU A 95 9.91 2.65 0.91
CA GLU A 95 10.71 3.64 1.60
C GLU A 95 9.88 4.47 2.59
N ASP A 96 8.56 4.56 2.34
CA ASP A 96 7.60 5.23 3.20
C ASP A 96 7.19 4.30 4.34
N LEU A 97 7.57 4.65 5.57
CA LEU A 97 7.30 3.83 6.76
C LEU A 97 6.01 4.27 7.45
N GLY A 98 5.30 3.30 8.03
CA GLY A 98 4.18 3.54 8.95
C GLY A 98 2.88 3.98 8.29
N HIS A 99 2.84 4.20 6.98
CA HIS A 99 1.63 4.62 6.28
C HIS A 99 1.57 4.15 4.83
N MET A 100 0.35 4.10 4.31
CA MET A 100 0.03 3.84 2.91
C MET A 100 -0.87 4.95 2.38
N ASP A 101 -0.52 5.53 1.23
CA ASP A 101 -1.29 6.60 0.61
C ASP A 101 -1.97 6.14 -0.68
N LEU A 102 -3.23 6.54 -0.81
CA LEU A 102 -4.00 6.40 -2.04
C LEU A 102 -4.39 7.77 -2.57
N VAL A 103 -4.16 8.03 -3.85
CA VAL A 103 -4.72 9.18 -4.57
C VAL A 103 -5.85 8.68 -5.45
N VAL A 104 -7.08 9.05 -5.09
CA VAL A 104 -8.29 8.49 -5.70
C VAL A 104 -9.15 9.59 -6.28
N LYS A 105 -9.59 9.41 -7.53
CA LYS A 105 -10.69 10.19 -8.10
C LYS A 105 -12.02 9.67 -7.56
N VAL A 106 -12.78 10.55 -6.96
CA VAL A 106 -14.13 10.25 -6.46
C VAL A 106 -15.12 10.45 -7.60
N TYR A 107 -15.85 9.39 -7.94
CA TYR A 107 -16.92 9.41 -8.92
C TYR A 107 -18.23 9.67 -8.19
N PHE A 108 -18.63 10.92 -8.11
CA PHE A 108 -19.87 11.33 -7.44
C PHE A 108 -21.13 10.93 -8.20
N LYS A 109 -22.24 10.78 -7.46
CA LYS A 109 -23.57 10.55 -8.04
C LYS A 109 -24.00 11.74 -8.92
N ASN A 110 -24.79 11.45 -9.96
CA ASN A 110 -25.41 12.43 -10.84
C ASN A 110 -24.42 13.34 -11.62
N VAL A 111 -23.14 12.95 -11.73
CA VAL A 111 -22.14 13.71 -12.49
C VAL A 111 -22.03 13.17 -13.92
N HIS A 112 -22.09 11.85 -14.11
CA HIS A 112 -21.93 11.24 -15.43
C HIS A 112 -23.24 10.56 -15.89
N PRO A 113 -23.82 10.93 -17.07
CA PRO A 113 -25.12 10.44 -17.51
C PRO A 113 -25.24 8.92 -17.59
N LYS A 114 -24.15 8.24 -18.04
CA LYS A 114 -24.12 6.76 -18.14
C LYS A 114 -23.91 6.06 -16.80
N PHE A 115 -23.51 6.77 -15.75
CA PHE A 115 -23.20 6.21 -14.44
C PHE A 115 -23.79 7.10 -13.32
N PRO A 116 -25.14 7.17 -13.24
CA PRO A 116 -25.82 8.07 -12.31
C PRO A 116 -25.49 7.76 -10.85
N ASP A 117 -25.25 6.50 -10.49
CA ASP A 117 -24.91 6.11 -9.12
C ASP A 117 -23.46 6.44 -8.71
N GLY A 118 -22.62 6.81 -9.66
CA GLY A 118 -21.19 7.08 -9.41
C GLY A 118 -20.40 5.82 -9.03
N GLY A 119 -19.27 6.02 -8.36
CA GLY A 119 -18.36 4.94 -7.97
C GLY A 119 -18.59 4.48 -6.53
N LYS A 120 -19.12 3.27 -6.32
CA LYS A 120 -19.43 2.76 -4.97
C LYS A 120 -18.24 2.86 -4.00
N MET A 121 -17.07 2.33 -4.37
CA MET A 121 -15.89 2.34 -3.47
C MET A 121 -15.33 3.76 -3.31
N SER A 122 -15.25 4.57 -4.38
CA SER A 122 -14.68 5.91 -4.28
C SER A 122 -15.53 6.85 -3.42
N GLN A 123 -16.86 6.72 -3.47
CA GLN A 123 -17.78 7.45 -2.59
C GLN A 123 -17.74 6.90 -1.15
N HIS A 124 -17.56 5.60 -0.96
CA HIS A 124 -17.33 5.02 0.37
C HIS A 124 -16.08 5.63 1.01
N LEU A 125 -14.95 5.67 0.29
CA LEU A 125 -13.72 6.32 0.75
C LEU A 125 -13.94 7.80 1.09
N GLU A 126 -14.68 8.55 0.25
CA GLU A 126 -15.00 9.95 0.52
C GLU A 126 -15.80 10.14 1.79
N ASN A 127 -16.70 9.21 2.11
CA ASN A 127 -17.56 9.27 3.30
C ASN A 127 -16.86 8.76 4.58
N MET A 128 -15.71 8.09 4.47
CA MET A 128 -14.95 7.64 5.64
C MET A 128 -14.51 8.84 6.50
N LYS A 129 -14.61 8.65 7.80
CA LYS A 129 -14.10 9.59 8.83
C LYS A 129 -12.69 9.16 9.26
N ILE A 130 -11.92 10.11 9.78
CA ILE A 130 -10.64 9.79 10.42
C ILE A 130 -10.90 8.82 11.57
N GLY A 131 -10.14 7.72 11.61
CA GLY A 131 -10.31 6.63 12.55
C GLY A 131 -11.07 5.42 12.01
N ASP A 132 -11.84 5.57 10.91
CA ASP A 132 -12.49 4.43 10.26
C ASP A 132 -11.46 3.49 9.61
N THR A 133 -11.82 2.22 9.48
CA THR A 133 -10.96 1.19 8.90
C THR A 133 -11.51 0.68 7.58
N ILE A 134 -10.60 0.24 6.71
CA ILE A 134 -10.94 -0.46 5.46
C ILE A 134 -10.07 -1.71 5.33
N ASP A 135 -10.67 -2.81 4.84
CA ASP A 135 -9.93 -4.04 4.60
C ASP A 135 -9.06 -3.92 3.34
N VAL A 136 -7.76 -4.13 3.51
CA VAL A 136 -6.75 -4.16 2.44
C VAL A 136 -6.27 -5.58 2.26
N ARG A 137 -6.13 -6.03 1.01
CA ARG A 137 -5.60 -7.35 0.66
C ARG A 137 -4.64 -7.24 -0.52
N GLY A 138 -3.57 -7.96 -0.51
CA GLY A 138 -2.54 -8.00 -1.54
C GLY A 138 -1.24 -8.58 -1.00
N PRO A 139 -0.17 -8.53 -1.80
CA PRO A 139 -0.03 -7.99 -3.17
C PRO A 139 -0.80 -8.78 -4.23
N SER A 140 -1.21 -8.14 -5.32
CA SER A 140 -1.86 -8.79 -6.46
C SER A 140 -1.42 -8.14 -7.76
N GLY A 141 -1.29 -8.96 -8.82
CA GLY A 141 -0.88 -8.50 -10.14
C GLY A 141 -0.09 -9.56 -10.88
N LEU A 142 0.06 -9.37 -12.19
CA LEU A 142 0.76 -10.29 -13.08
C LEU A 142 2.16 -9.81 -13.45
N LEU A 143 2.52 -8.57 -13.07
CA LEU A 143 3.80 -7.95 -13.38
C LEU A 143 4.49 -7.50 -12.10
N VAL A 144 5.79 -7.77 -12.01
CA VAL A 144 6.68 -7.25 -10.96
C VAL A 144 7.94 -6.69 -11.63
N TYR A 145 8.26 -5.44 -11.34
CA TYR A 145 9.55 -4.85 -11.72
C TYR A 145 10.62 -5.24 -10.71
N LYS A 146 11.74 -5.74 -11.20
CA LYS A 146 12.86 -6.24 -10.38
C LYS A 146 14.04 -5.26 -10.27
N GLY A 147 14.02 -4.18 -11.06
CA GLY A 147 15.15 -3.28 -11.22
C GLY A 147 15.88 -3.49 -12.55
N GLU A 148 16.69 -2.51 -12.96
CA GLU A 148 17.60 -2.58 -14.12
C GLU A 148 16.93 -3.05 -15.43
N GLY A 149 15.64 -2.67 -15.61
CA GLY A 149 14.85 -3.05 -16.79
C GLY A 149 14.38 -4.52 -16.79
N GLU A 150 14.52 -5.24 -15.69
CA GLU A 150 14.05 -6.60 -15.56
C GLU A 150 12.64 -6.65 -14.97
N PHE A 151 11.79 -7.45 -15.61
CA PHE A 151 10.39 -7.66 -15.24
C PHE A 151 10.10 -9.15 -15.09
N ALA A 152 9.41 -9.53 -14.01
CA ALA A 152 8.79 -10.83 -13.89
C ALA A 152 7.31 -10.72 -14.30
N ILE A 153 6.93 -11.39 -15.39
CA ILE A 153 5.59 -11.32 -15.97
C ILE A 153 4.94 -12.70 -15.96
N LYS A 154 3.73 -12.78 -15.40
CA LYS A 154 2.89 -13.98 -15.45
C LYS A 154 1.87 -13.81 -16.57
N PRO A 155 1.68 -14.82 -17.47
CA PRO A 155 0.61 -14.80 -18.46
C PRO A 155 -0.78 -14.78 -17.80
N ASP A 156 -0.92 -15.48 -16.69
CA ASP A 156 -2.13 -15.58 -15.88
C ASP A 156 -1.77 -15.84 -14.39
N LYS A 157 -2.80 -15.91 -13.52
CA LYS A 157 -2.61 -16.10 -12.07
C LYS A 157 -2.04 -17.47 -11.68
N LYS A 158 -2.17 -18.51 -12.54
CA LYS A 158 -1.74 -19.89 -12.25
C LYS A 158 -0.36 -20.21 -12.80
N SER A 159 0.06 -19.47 -13.84
CA SER A 159 1.33 -19.71 -14.53
C SER A 159 2.53 -19.18 -13.75
N ALA A 160 3.68 -19.80 -13.98
CA ALA A 160 4.95 -19.29 -13.48
C ALA A 160 5.33 -17.98 -14.17
N ALA A 161 6.02 -17.11 -13.44
CA ALA A 161 6.53 -15.87 -13.99
C ALA A 161 7.68 -16.13 -14.96
N LYS A 162 7.70 -15.39 -16.09
CA LYS A 162 8.84 -15.34 -17.03
C LYS A 162 9.61 -14.07 -16.78
N SER A 163 10.94 -14.13 -16.78
CA SER A 163 11.78 -12.93 -16.77
C SER A 163 11.85 -12.33 -18.18
N VAL A 164 11.65 -11.02 -18.26
CA VAL A 164 11.73 -10.23 -19.48
C VAL A 164 12.62 -9.01 -19.19
N LYS A 165 13.66 -8.81 -19.99
CA LYS A 165 14.52 -7.61 -19.92
C LYS A 165 14.11 -6.63 -21.00
N ALA A 166 13.83 -5.38 -20.63
CA ALA A 166 13.45 -4.31 -21.55
C ALA A 166 14.36 -3.08 -21.35
N SER A 167 14.92 -2.57 -22.42
CA SER A 167 15.69 -1.32 -22.44
C SER A 167 14.81 -0.07 -22.58
N LYS A 168 13.56 -0.24 -23.00
CA LYS A 168 12.57 0.83 -23.17
C LYS A 168 11.21 0.34 -22.68
N VAL A 169 10.52 1.15 -21.90
CA VAL A 169 9.19 0.87 -21.38
C VAL A 169 8.29 2.04 -21.70
N SER A 170 7.13 1.77 -22.31
CA SER A 170 6.08 2.76 -22.52
C SER A 170 4.99 2.56 -21.47
N MET A 171 4.60 3.64 -20.79
CA MET A 171 3.51 3.64 -19.83
C MET A 171 2.37 4.51 -20.32
N ILE A 172 1.16 3.94 -20.40
CA ILE A 172 -0.05 4.65 -20.78
C ILE A 172 -0.92 4.78 -19.53
N ALA A 173 -1.13 6.01 -19.06
CA ALA A 173 -1.93 6.29 -17.88
C ALA A 173 -3.21 7.05 -18.27
N GLY A 174 -4.37 6.45 -18.03
CA GLY A 174 -5.68 7.07 -18.27
C GLY A 174 -6.15 8.00 -17.14
N THR A 175 -5.53 7.94 -15.97
CA THR A 175 -5.82 8.77 -14.78
C THR A 175 -4.51 9.09 -14.07
N LYS A 176 -4.43 10.21 -13.35
CA LYS A 176 -3.21 10.76 -12.72
C LYS A 176 -2.35 9.72 -11.96
N LEU A 177 -1.42 9.08 -12.66
CA LEU A 177 -0.39 8.18 -12.14
C LEU A 177 0.99 8.84 -12.28
N ILE A 178 1.23 9.99 -11.64
CA ILE A 178 2.40 10.81 -11.98
C ILE A 178 3.60 10.57 -11.05
N LYS A 179 3.45 9.94 -9.88
CA LYS A 179 4.53 9.96 -8.88
C LYS A 179 5.47 8.75 -8.88
N ARG A 180 5.05 7.58 -9.32
CA ARG A 180 5.89 6.35 -9.29
C ARG A 180 6.90 6.19 -10.43
N VAL A 181 6.85 7.04 -11.45
CA VAL A 181 7.78 6.98 -12.59
C VAL A 181 9.14 7.61 -12.29
N LYS A 182 9.24 8.46 -11.27
CA LYS A 182 10.51 9.11 -10.88
C LYS A 182 11.53 8.15 -10.25
N ASP A 183 11.08 7.02 -9.76
CA ASP A 183 11.92 6.04 -9.04
C ASP A 183 12.44 4.92 -9.96
N LEU A 184 12.25 5.05 -11.28
CA LEU A 184 12.70 4.09 -12.30
C LEU A 184 13.99 4.52 -13.04
N ASN A 185 14.64 5.61 -12.61
CA ASN A 185 15.93 6.07 -13.14
C ASN A 185 17.06 5.66 -12.22
#